data_939e535d9a10a1d8c7f1dfb3fc5d0ea1
#
_entry.id   939e535d9a10a1d8c7f1dfb3fc5d0ea1
#
_cell.length_a   1.000
_cell.length_b   1.000
_cell.length_c   1.000
_cell.angle_alpha   90.00
_cell.angle_beta   90.00
_cell.angle_gamma   90.00
#
_symmetry.space_group_name_H-M   'P 1'
#
loop_
_entity.id
_entity.type
_entity.pdbx_description
1 polymer ?
#
loop_
_entity_poly.entity_id
_entity_poly.type
_entity_poly.pdbx_seq_one_letter_code
_entity_poly.pdbx_strand_id
1 'polypeptide(L)'
;DIVDMQDDKLFVYGGRRGDSLPLFTNGECGMWMNSSAYYGSIVSQAKFEFGQTMLPLDTGVADAPQNSIIGGATLWALQGHEADEYRGLSQFLTYMSSAEVQAWWHQETGYVPITTAAADLSETQGFYEANPGTDTAIKQLSLNTPTPNSRGLRFGNFVQIRDVINEELEALWAGDQSAQAALDKAVERGNKLLRKFERSAK
;
A
#
# COMPACT_ATOMS: atom_id res chain seq x y z
N ASP A 1 2.90 -11.18 20.35
CA ASP A 1 2.38 -10.86 19.01
C ASP A 1 1.62 -9.51 19.03
N ILE A 2 0.79 -9.17 18.01
CA ILE A 2 0.15 -7.83 17.94
C ILE A 2 -0.88 -7.62 19.07
N VAL A 3 -1.55 -8.68 19.54
CA VAL A 3 -2.49 -8.58 20.67
C VAL A 3 -1.72 -8.25 21.94
N ASP A 4 -0.61 -8.92 22.19
CA ASP A 4 0.24 -8.63 23.36
C ASP A 4 0.76 -7.18 23.29
N MET A 5 1.13 -6.70 22.10
CA MET A 5 1.53 -5.31 21.90
C MET A 5 0.39 -4.32 22.19
N GLN A 6 -0.87 -4.69 21.93
CA GLN A 6 -2.02 -3.86 22.29
C GLN A 6 -2.22 -3.83 23.82
N ASP A 7 -2.12 -4.96 24.49
CA ASP A 7 -2.25 -5.09 25.93
C ASP A 7 -1.14 -4.30 26.64
N ASP A 8 0.08 -4.34 26.08
CA ASP A 8 1.24 -3.58 26.56
C ASP A 8 1.21 -2.09 26.15
N LYS A 9 0.18 -1.64 25.42
CA LYS A 9 0.04 -0.27 24.90
C LYS A 9 1.13 0.16 23.92
N LEU A 10 1.73 -0.79 23.25
CA LEU A 10 2.73 -0.56 22.19
C LEU A 10 2.08 -0.48 20.79
N PHE A 11 0.84 -0.94 20.66
CA PHE A 11 0.04 -0.88 19.44
C PHE A 11 -1.34 -0.31 19.73
N VAL A 12 -1.86 0.51 18.83
CA VAL A 12 -3.24 1.00 18.84
C VAL A 12 -3.85 0.84 17.46
N TYR A 13 -5.05 0.29 17.40
CA TYR A 13 -5.84 0.27 16.19
C TYR A 13 -6.53 1.62 16.00
N GLY A 14 -6.18 2.36 14.97
CA GLY A 14 -6.68 3.71 14.70
C GLY A 14 -7.70 3.78 13.56
N GLY A 15 -8.28 2.65 13.15
CA GLY A 15 -9.25 2.60 12.06
C GLY A 15 -8.70 2.01 10.77
N ARG A 16 -9.54 1.98 9.73
CA ARG A 16 -9.22 1.37 8.43
C ARG A 16 -8.45 2.34 7.55
N ARG A 17 -7.62 1.78 6.65
CA ARG A 17 -6.91 2.53 5.60
C ARG A 17 -6.07 3.68 6.16
N GLY A 18 -6.53 4.93 6.02
CA GLY A 18 -5.86 6.14 6.47
C GLY A 18 -6.46 6.77 7.72
N ASP A 19 -7.45 6.15 8.35
CA ASP A 19 -8.17 6.74 9.50
C ASP A 19 -7.24 7.00 10.69
N SER A 20 -6.14 6.22 10.79
CA SER A 20 -5.12 6.40 11.83
C SER A 20 -4.08 7.49 11.54
N LEU A 21 -4.11 8.15 10.38
CA LEU A 21 -3.19 9.25 10.06
C LEU A 21 -3.13 10.33 11.15
N PRO A 22 -4.25 10.81 11.73
CA PRO A 22 -4.22 11.82 12.79
C PRO A 22 -3.45 11.39 14.02
N LEU A 23 -3.45 10.10 14.39
CA LEU A 23 -2.68 9.61 15.55
C LEU A 23 -1.18 9.84 15.37
N PHE A 24 -0.68 9.70 14.14
CA PHE A 24 0.72 9.98 13.81
C PHE A 24 0.97 11.49 13.70
N THR A 25 0.19 12.20 12.88
CA THR A 25 0.43 13.63 12.63
C THR A 25 0.22 14.54 13.83
N ASN A 26 -0.56 14.09 14.83
CA ASN A 26 -0.70 14.77 16.12
C ASN A 26 0.39 14.37 17.15
N GLY A 27 1.25 13.39 16.82
CA GLY A 27 2.32 12.93 17.71
C GLY A 27 1.84 11.95 18.80
N GLU A 28 0.66 11.36 18.65
CA GLU A 28 0.14 10.35 19.57
C GLU A 28 0.80 8.99 19.38
N CYS A 29 1.23 8.69 18.13
CA CYS A 29 1.98 7.49 17.78
C CYS A 29 3.36 7.87 17.23
N GLY A 30 4.41 7.24 17.73
CA GLY A 30 5.80 7.46 17.26
C GLY A 30 6.13 6.76 15.95
N MET A 31 5.33 5.78 15.54
CA MET A 31 5.48 5.03 14.27
C MET A 31 4.12 4.81 13.63
N TRP A 32 4.12 4.84 12.30
CA TRP A 32 2.92 4.56 11.50
C TRP A 32 3.29 3.78 10.25
N MET A 33 2.67 2.62 10.06
CA MET A 33 2.88 1.78 8.88
C MET A 33 1.72 1.99 7.89
N ASN A 34 2.03 2.54 6.72
CA ASN A 34 1.02 2.75 5.69
C ASN A 34 1.66 2.92 4.30
N SER A 35 0.87 3.26 3.30
CA SER A 35 1.31 3.52 1.94
C SER A 35 2.20 4.77 1.86
N SER A 36 3.25 4.73 1.02
CA SER A 36 4.08 5.90 0.69
C SER A 36 3.27 7.07 0.12
N ALA A 37 2.10 6.81 -0.46
CA ALA A 37 1.17 7.84 -0.98
C ALA A 37 0.64 8.80 0.11
N TYR A 38 0.86 8.52 1.39
CA TYR A 38 0.53 9.47 2.47
C TYR A 38 1.63 10.51 2.72
N TYR A 39 2.77 10.43 2.05
CA TYR A 39 3.90 11.33 2.26
C TYR A 39 3.47 12.81 2.21
N GLY A 40 2.82 13.23 1.12
CA GLY A 40 2.34 14.61 0.98
C GLY A 40 1.37 15.03 2.09
N SER A 41 0.50 14.11 2.55
CA SER A 41 -0.41 14.38 3.67
C SER A 41 0.32 14.56 5.00
N ILE A 42 1.37 13.75 5.24
CA ILE A 42 2.18 13.86 6.47
C ILE A 42 2.95 15.18 6.44
N VAL A 43 3.61 15.51 5.32
CA VAL A 43 4.34 16.78 5.17
C VAL A 43 3.45 18.00 5.45
N SER A 44 2.20 17.96 5.00
CA SER A 44 1.27 19.08 5.20
C SER A 44 0.69 19.19 6.61
N GLN A 45 0.68 18.10 7.39
CA GLN A 45 -0.05 18.02 8.66
C GLN A 45 0.86 17.88 9.87
N ALA A 46 1.97 17.14 9.77
CA ALA A 46 2.89 16.95 10.89
C ALA A 46 3.62 18.25 11.24
N LYS A 47 3.73 18.54 12.54
CA LYS A 47 4.45 19.72 13.07
C LYS A 47 5.79 19.32 13.72
N PHE A 48 6.33 18.18 13.32
CA PHE A 48 7.58 17.63 13.81
C PHE A 48 8.34 17.00 12.63
N GLU A 49 9.62 16.83 12.81
CA GLU A 49 10.46 16.12 11.85
C GLU A 49 10.14 14.62 11.86
N PHE A 50 10.03 14.03 10.69
CA PHE A 50 9.78 12.59 10.53
C PHE A 50 10.66 12.01 9.43
N GLY A 51 10.86 10.71 9.46
CA GLY A 51 11.58 9.98 8.43
C GLY A 51 10.76 8.81 7.89
N GLN A 52 11.20 8.26 6.78
CA GLN A 52 10.64 7.03 6.21
C GLN A 52 11.70 5.94 6.22
N THR A 53 11.28 4.71 6.52
CA THR A 53 12.14 3.53 6.45
C THR A 53 11.37 2.34 5.92
N MET A 54 12.09 1.27 5.58
CA MET A 54 11.48 0.01 5.17
C MET A 54 10.61 -0.57 6.28
N LEU A 55 9.63 -1.38 5.89
CA LEU A 55 8.82 -2.14 6.86
C LEU A 55 9.72 -2.96 7.78
N PRO A 56 9.38 -3.06 9.07
CA PRO A 56 10.13 -3.89 10.00
C PRO A 56 10.12 -5.34 9.53
N LEU A 57 11.18 -6.05 9.83
CA LEU A 57 11.34 -7.46 9.50
C LEU A 57 11.75 -8.25 10.73
N ASP A 58 11.33 -9.51 10.78
CA ASP A 58 11.85 -10.48 11.73
C ASP A 58 13.12 -11.13 11.15
N THR A 59 14.25 -10.89 11.80
CA THR A 59 15.55 -11.45 11.39
C THR A 59 15.65 -12.97 11.56
N GLY A 60 14.71 -13.57 12.27
CA GLY A 60 14.57 -15.03 12.40
C GLY A 60 13.90 -15.70 11.19
N VAL A 61 13.28 -14.91 10.32
CA VAL A 61 12.65 -15.45 9.09
C VAL A 61 13.71 -15.59 8.00
N ALA A 62 13.83 -16.80 7.46
CA ALA A 62 14.75 -17.08 6.35
C ALA A 62 14.44 -16.21 5.13
N ASP A 63 15.49 -15.77 4.45
CA ASP A 63 15.41 -14.95 3.23
C ASP A 63 14.70 -13.59 3.40
N ALA A 64 14.55 -13.08 4.62
CA ALA A 64 14.10 -11.71 4.87
C ALA A 64 15.26 -10.71 4.65
N PRO A 65 14.97 -9.46 4.19
CA PRO A 65 13.67 -8.96 3.75
C PRO A 65 13.28 -9.40 2.34
N GLN A 66 11.98 -9.44 2.08
CA GLN A 66 11.41 -9.66 0.74
C GLN A 66 10.82 -8.38 0.16
N ASN A 67 10.57 -8.38 -1.16
CA ASN A 67 9.91 -7.24 -1.80
C ASN A 67 8.52 -7.02 -1.20
N SER A 68 8.18 -5.76 -0.95
CA SER A 68 6.79 -5.40 -0.65
C SER A 68 5.91 -5.53 -1.91
N ILE A 69 4.59 -5.49 -1.70
CA ILE A 69 3.60 -5.57 -2.77
C ILE A 69 3.22 -4.15 -3.18
N ILE A 70 3.16 -3.88 -4.49
CA ILE A 70 2.69 -2.61 -5.00
C ILE A 70 1.18 -2.46 -4.75
N GLY A 71 0.78 -1.27 -4.30
CA GLY A 71 -0.60 -0.81 -4.31
C GLY A 71 -0.83 0.25 -5.39
N GLY A 72 -1.93 1.00 -5.27
CA GLY A 72 -2.24 2.13 -6.13
C GLY A 72 -3.48 1.92 -6.99
N ALA A 73 -3.52 2.56 -8.17
CA ALA A 73 -4.62 2.53 -9.11
C ALA A 73 -4.12 2.33 -10.54
N THR A 74 -5.01 1.89 -11.41
CA THR A 74 -4.74 1.72 -12.84
C THR A 74 -5.79 2.43 -13.66
N LEU A 75 -5.39 2.96 -14.81
CA LEU A 75 -6.29 3.49 -15.82
C LEU A 75 -6.64 2.38 -16.82
N TRP A 76 -7.93 2.29 -17.16
CA TRP A 76 -8.45 1.28 -18.07
C TRP A 76 -9.04 1.93 -19.32
N ALA A 77 -8.64 1.47 -20.49
CA ALA A 77 -9.31 1.80 -21.75
C ALA A 77 -10.51 0.88 -21.95
N LEU A 78 -11.71 1.46 -22.01
CA LEU A 78 -12.93 0.71 -22.28
C LEU A 78 -13.06 0.45 -23.80
N GLN A 79 -13.72 -0.63 -24.16
CA GLN A 79 -14.05 -0.95 -25.56
C GLN A 79 -15.28 -0.17 -26.03
N GLY A 80 -15.46 -0.07 -27.35
CA GLY A 80 -16.68 0.49 -27.97
C GLY A 80 -16.61 1.97 -28.28
N HIS A 81 -15.43 2.55 -28.34
CA HIS A 81 -15.18 3.94 -28.72
C HIS A 81 -14.63 4.07 -30.14
N GLU A 82 -14.74 5.26 -30.71
CA GLU A 82 -14.26 5.57 -32.05
C GLU A 82 -12.71 5.69 -32.08
N ALA A 83 -12.12 5.51 -33.27
CA ALA A 83 -10.66 5.53 -33.43
C ALA A 83 -10.02 6.85 -32.97
N ASP A 84 -10.72 7.97 -33.12
CA ASP A 84 -10.24 9.28 -32.70
C ASP A 84 -10.18 9.42 -31.19
N GLU A 85 -11.15 8.84 -30.47
CA GLU A 85 -11.16 8.78 -29.02
C GLU A 85 -9.98 7.95 -28.48
N TYR A 86 -9.70 6.80 -29.11
CA TYR A 86 -8.53 5.98 -28.76
C TYR A 86 -7.20 6.68 -29.08
N ARG A 87 -7.14 7.50 -30.14
CA ARG A 87 -5.94 8.33 -30.40
C ARG A 87 -5.74 9.36 -29.29
N GLY A 88 -6.81 10.04 -28.87
CA GLY A 88 -6.76 10.98 -27.74
C GLY A 88 -6.34 10.32 -26.44
N LEU A 89 -6.93 9.14 -26.13
CA LEU A 89 -6.56 8.34 -24.98
C LEU A 89 -5.07 7.92 -25.02
N SER A 90 -4.58 7.47 -26.17
CA SER A 90 -3.18 7.10 -26.33
C SER A 90 -2.23 8.28 -26.06
N GLN A 91 -2.55 9.48 -26.57
CA GLN A 91 -1.79 10.69 -26.30
C GLN A 91 -1.79 11.03 -24.81
N PHE A 92 -2.95 10.95 -24.15
CA PHE A 92 -3.07 11.19 -22.72
C PHE A 92 -2.23 10.19 -21.89
N LEU A 93 -2.31 8.90 -22.19
CA LEU A 93 -1.54 7.88 -21.47
C LEU A 93 -0.03 8.02 -21.73
N THR A 94 0.37 8.41 -22.94
CA THR A 94 1.77 8.72 -23.26
C THR A 94 2.28 9.92 -22.48
N TYR A 95 1.50 10.98 -22.38
CA TYR A 95 1.83 12.15 -21.55
C TYR A 95 1.94 11.77 -20.08
N MET A 96 0.96 11.05 -19.53
CA MET A 96 0.95 10.62 -18.12
C MET A 96 2.11 9.68 -17.77
N SER A 97 2.66 8.93 -18.72
CA SER A 97 3.80 8.04 -18.52
C SER A 97 5.15 8.65 -18.87
N SER A 98 5.21 9.94 -19.23
CA SER A 98 6.48 10.62 -19.45
C SER A 98 7.29 10.73 -18.16
N ALA A 99 8.62 10.78 -18.29
CA ALA A 99 9.51 10.85 -17.13
C ALA A 99 9.23 12.11 -16.28
N GLU A 100 8.98 13.22 -16.93
CA GLU A 100 8.72 14.52 -16.28
C GLU A 100 7.44 14.49 -15.46
N VAL A 101 6.34 13.99 -16.04
CA VAL A 101 5.05 13.91 -15.34
C VAL A 101 5.12 12.92 -14.18
N GLN A 102 5.76 11.79 -14.39
CA GLN A 102 5.89 10.75 -13.35
C GLN A 102 6.83 11.17 -12.22
N ALA A 103 7.93 11.87 -12.51
CA ALA A 103 8.82 12.45 -11.50
C ALA A 103 8.08 13.49 -10.66
N TRP A 104 7.40 14.42 -11.31
CA TRP A 104 6.58 15.43 -10.63
C TRP A 104 5.50 14.78 -9.74
N TRP A 105 4.75 13.82 -10.30
CA TRP A 105 3.70 13.10 -9.55
C TRP A 105 4.27 12.39 -8.32
N HIS A 106 5.40 11.71 -8.48
CA HIS A 106 6.10 11.06 -7.37
C HIS A 106 6.49 12.06 -6.28
N GLN A 107 7.10 13.16 -6.66
CA GLN A 107 7.61 14.16 -5.72
C GLN A 107 6.48 14.85 -4.94
N GLU A 108 5.34 15.13 -5.58
CA GLU A 108 4.20 15.80 -4.94
C GLU A 108 3.35 14.86 -4.06
N THR A 109 3.30 13.56 -4.40
CA THR A 109 2.31 12.65 -3.79
C THR A 109 2.92 11.52 -2.97
N GLY A 110 4.20 11.18 -3.19
CA GLY A 110 4.83 9.98 -2.64
C GLY A 110 4.45 8.67 -3.33
N TYR A 111 3.65 8.71 -4.41
CA TYR A 111 3.43 7.54 -5.26
C TYR A 111 4.74 7.12 -5.93
N VAL A 112 4.95 5.81 -6.08
CA VAL A 112 6.14 5.29 -6.76
C VAL A 112 6.06 5.62 -8.26
N PRO A 113 7.12 6.16 -8.88
CA PRO A 113 7.14 6.39 -10.33
C PRO A 113 7.05 5.06 -11.08
N ILE A 114 6.34 5.05 -12.20
CA ILE A 114 6.09 3.81 -12.96
C ILE A 114 7.23 3.43 -13.91
N THR A 115 8.23 4.30 -14.06
CA THR A 115 9.40 4.06 -14.91
C THR A 115 10.70 4.38 -14.17
N THR A 116 11.77 3.68 -14.53
CA THR A 116 13.12 3.98 -14.02
C THR A 116 13.57 5.38 -14.44
N ALA A 117 13.25 5.82 -15.65
CA ALA A 117 13.57 7.17 -16.13
C ALA A 117 13.00 8.28 -15.25
N ALA A 118 11.81 8.08 -14.68
CA ALA A 118 11.23 9.05 -13.76
C ALA A 118 11.91 9.05 -12.38
N ALA A 119 12.33 7.87 -11.91
CA ALA A 119 13.12 7.76 -10.68
C ALA A 119 14.50 8.41 -10.85
N ASP A 120 15.19 8.13 -11.97
CA ASP A 120 16.49 8.71 -12.31
C ASP A 120 16.40 10.24 -12.47
N LEU A 121 15.29 10.75 -13.00
CA LEU A 121 15.05 12.18 -13.11
C LEU A 121 14.89 12.82 -11.72
N SER A 122 14.15 12.20 -10.82
CA SER A 122 14.00 12.68 -9.43
C SER A 122 15.35 12.66 -8.69
N GLU A 123 16.18 11.64 -8.90
CA GLU A 123 17.55 11.58 -8.38
C GLU A 123 18.40 12.74 -8.92
N THR A 124 18.40 12.94 -10.25
CA THR A 124 19.16 14.00 -10.92
C THR A 124 18.74 15.39 -10.48
N GLN A 125 17.46 15.57 -10.13
CA GLN A 125 16.93 16.81 -9.57
C GLN A 125 17.30 17.03 -8.10
N GLY A 126 17.98 16.09 -7.44
CA GLY A 126 18.35 16.16 -6.04
C GLY A 126 17.18 15.95 -5.07
N PHE A 127 16.05 15.42 -5.56
CA PHE A 127 14.84 15.27 -4.73
C PHE A 127 15.06 14.33 -3.54
N TYR A 128 15.72 13.21 -3.73
CA TYR A 128 15.98 12.25 -2.65
C TYR A 128 17.00 12.73 -1.63
N GLU A 129 17.96 13.58 -2.05
CA GLU A 129 18.90 14.24 -1.15
C GLU A 129 18.19 15.26 -0.26
N ALA A 130 17.29 16.04 -0.86
CA ALA A 130 16.50 17.06 -0.15
C ALA A 130 15.38 16.46 0.72
N ASN A 131 14.91 15.24 0.40
CA ASN A 131 13.80 14.55 1.07
C ASN A 131 14.20 13.10 1.42
N PRO A 132 15.07 12.89 2.41
CA PRO A 132 15.60 11.58 2.75
C PRO A 132 14.49 10.56 3.07
N GLY A 133 14.61 9.35 2.51
CA GLY A 133 13.67 8.24 2.72
C GLY A 133 12.50 8.18 1.73
N THR A 134 12.30 9.19 0.88
CA THR A 134 11.22 9.16 -0.12
C THR A 134 11.44 8.11 -1.22
N ASP A 135 12.65 7.61 -1.38
CA ASP A 135 13.01 6.49 -2.25
C ASP A 135 12.80 5.10 -1.60
N THR A 136 12.44 5.06 -0.32
CA THR A 136 12.28 3.80 0.44
C THR A 136 11.31 2.83 -0.23
N ALA A 137 10.18 3.32 -0.74
CA ALA A 137 9.20 2.48 -1.40
C ALA A 137 9.75 1.84 -2.68
N ILE A 138 10.53 2.58 -3.47
CA ILE A 138 11.21 2.07 -4.68
C ILE A 138 12.21 0.98 -4.28
N LYS A 139 13.05 1.26 -3.29
CA LYS A 139 14.05 0.31 -2.78
C LYS A 139 13.40 -0.98 -2.27
N GLN A 140 12.33 -0.86 -1.50
CA GLN A 140 11.66 -2.02 -0.91
C GLN A 140 10.88 -2.86 -1.93
N LEU A 141 10.36 -2.27 -3.00
CA LEU A 141 9.73 -2.99 -4.10
C LEU A 141 10.75 -3.75 -4.97
N SER A 142 12.01 -3.32 -4.98
CA SER A 142 13.06 -3.82 -5.88
C SER A 142 14.23 -4.49 -5.16
N LEU A 143 14.06 -4.91 -3.90
CA LEU A 143 15.12 -5.58 -3.10
C LEU A 143 15.64 -6.84 -3.79
N ASN A 144 14.74 -7.65 -4.31
CA ASN A 144 15.04 -8.94 -4.91
C ASN A 144 14.42 -9.04 -6.30
N THR A 145 14.96 -9.94 -7.14
CA THR A 145 14.34 -10.28 -8.42
C THR A 145 12.91 -10.80 -8.19
N PRO A 146 11.89 -10.22 -8.87
CA PRO A 146 10.51 -10.63 -8.69
C PRO A 146 10.29 -12.12 -9.01
N THR A 147 9.58 -12.81 -8.14
CA THR A 147 9.14 -14.20 -8.31
C THR A 147 7.62 -14.27 -8.50
N PRO A 148 7.04 -15.40 -8.88
CA PRO A 148 5.59 -15.57 -8.91
C PRO A 148 4.93 -15.25 -7.54
N ASN A 149 5.63 -15.45 -6.44
CA ASN A 149 5.12 -15.24 -5.08
C ASN A 149 5.24 -13.80 -4.58
N SER A 150 6.08 -12.97 -5.21
CA SER A 150 6.29 -11.54 -4.84
C SER A 150 5.44 -10.56 -5.65
N ARG A 151 4.55 -11.05 -6.54
CA ARG A 151 3.74 -10.21 -7.44
C ARG A 151 2.38 -9.82 -6.88
N GLY A 152 2.14 -10.10 -5.61
CA GLY A 152 0.87 -9.83 -4.96
C GLY A 152 -0.16 -10.96 -5.10
N LEU A 153 -1.29 -10.78 -4.44
CA LEU A 153 -2.37 -11.76 -4.36
C LEU A 153 -3.43 -11.47 -5.43
N ARG A 154 -3.82 -12.50 -6.18
CA ARG A 154 -4.89 -12.41 -7.18
C ARG A 154 -5.92 -13.51 -6.95
N PHE A 155 -7.09 -13.14 -6.45
CA PHE A 155 -8.23 -14.05 -6.31
C PHE A 155 -9.55 -13.28 -6.34
N GLY A 156 -10.65 -13.98 -6.59
CA GLY A 156 -11.95 -13.37 -6.73
C GLY A 156 -12.51 -12.79 -5.44
N ASN A 157 -13.32 -11.75 -5.55
CA ASN A 157 -13.93 -11.03 -4.42
C ASN A 157 -12.88 -10.53 -3.39
N PHE A 158 -11.68 -10.19 -3.84
CA PHE A 158 -10.57 -9.79 -2.97
C PHE A 158 -10.93 -8.61 -2.05
N VAL A 159 -11.61 -7.59 -2.58
CA VAL A 159 -12.01 -6.40 -1.81
C VAL A 159 -12.94 -6.81 -0.67
N GLN A 160 -13.96 -7.61 -0.96
CA GLN A 160 -14.92 -8.08 0.05
C GLN A 160 -14.26 -8.98 1.10
N ILE A 161 -13.27 -9.78 0.71
CA ILE A 161 -12.51 -10.61 1.64
C ILE A 161 -11.66 -9.74 2.57
N ARG A 162 -11.06 -8.67 2.08
CA ARG A 162 -10.35 -7.69 2.93
C ARG A 162 -11.29 -7.02 3.92
N ASP A 163 -12.51 -6.69 3.51
CA ASP A 163 -13.51 -6.11 4.42
C ASP A 163 -13.88 -7.11 5.53
N VAL A 164 -14.07 -8.39 5.19
CA VAL A 164 -14.29 -9.45 6.18
C VAL A 164 -13.12 -9.56 7.17
N ILE A 165 -11.90 -9.54 6.69
CA ILE A 165 -10.69 -9.58 7.55
C ILE A 165 -10.69 -8.38 8.49
N ASN A 166 -10.96 -7.17 7.99
CA ASN A 166 -11.02 -5.97 8.81
C ASN A 166 -12.09 -6.10 9.93
N GLU A 167 -13.30 -6.55 9.59
CA GLU A 167 -14.39 -6.72 10.56
C GLU A 167 -14.02 -7.70 11.68
N GLU A 168 -13.42 -8.83 11.35
CA GLU A 168 -13.02 -9.81 12.37
C GLU A 168 -11.86 -9.31 13.24
N LEU A 169 -10.91 -8.58 12.63
CA LEU A 169 -9.83 -7.97 13.41
C LEU A 169 -10.33 -6.80 14.28
N GLU A 170 -11.29 -6.01 13.80
CA GLU A 170 -11.91 -4.96 14.62
C GLU A 170 -12.62 -5.53 15.84
N ALA A 171 -13.34 -6.63 15.71
CA ALA A 171 -13.94 -7.33 16.83
C ALA A 171 -12.89 -7.90 17.79
N LEU A 172 -11.72 -8.32 17.29
CA LEU A 172 -10.58 -8.71 18.11
C LEU A 172 -10.03 -7.51 18.91
N TRP A 173 -9.79 -6.38 18.25
CA TRP A 173 -9.25 -5.18 18.88
C TRP A 173 -10.21 -4.58 19.91
N ALA A 174 -11.52 -4.77 19.70
CA ALA A 174 -12.55 -4.40 20.67
C ALA A 174 -12.64 -5.34 21.89
N GLY A 175 -11.94 -6.49 21.85
CA GLY A 175 -12.00 -7.51 22.90
C GLY A 175 -13.21 -8.44 22.83
N ASP A 176 -13.96 -8.41 21.71
CA ASP A 176 -15.18 -9.22 21.55
C ASP A 176 -14.90 -10.69 21.22
N GLN A 177 -13.68 -11.00 20.80
CA GLN A 177 -13.26 -12.36 20.44
C GLN A 177 -11.75 -12.55 20.55
N SER A 178 -11.31 -13.82 20.60
CA SER A 178 -9.89 -14.16 20.59
C SER A 178 -9.28 -14.08 19.19
N ALA A 179 -7.95 -13.94 19.11
CA ALA A 179 -7.21 -13.93 17.85
C ALA A 179 -7.51 -15.17 16.98
N GLN A 180 -7.54 -16.36 17.60
CA GLN A 180 -7.87 -17.59 16.87
C GLN A 180 -9.30 -17.57 16.30
N ALA A 181 -10.28 -17.11 17.10
CA ALA A 181 -11.67 -17.02 16.64
C ALA A 181 -11.82 -15.99 15.49
N ALA A 182 -11.12 -14.86 15.55
CA ALA A 182 -11.11 -13.87 14.48
C ALA A 182 -10.55 -14.44 13.16
N LEU A 183 -9.44 -15.16 13.23
CA LEU A 183 -8.81 -15.79 12.06
C LEU A 183 -9.70 -16.90 11.48
N ASP A 184 -10.27 -17.77 12.32
CA ASP A 184 -11.16 -18.85 11.87
C ASP A 184 -12.41 -18.31 11.16
N LYS A 185 -13.05 -17.28 11.72
CA LYS A 185 -14.20 -16.61 11.11
C LYS A 185 -13.81 -15.90 9.81
N ALA A 186 -12.66 -15.22 9.75
CA ALA A 186 -12.19 -14.58 8.54
C ALA A 186 -11.97 -15.61 7.41
N VAL A 187 -11.38 -16.77 7.72
CA VAL A 187 -11.19 -17.88 6.77
C VAL A 187 -12.55 -18.45 6.32
N GLU A 188 -13.47 -18.73 7.26
CA GLU A 188 -14.79 -19.25 6.91
C GLU A 188 -15.56 -18.31 5.98
N ARG A 189 -15.64 -17.02 6.36
CA ARG A 189 -16.36 -15.99 5.61
C ARG A 189 -15.69 -15.73 4.26
N GLY A 190 -14.37 -15.64 4.23
CA GLY A 190 -13.58 -15.47 3.02
C GLY A 190 -13.76 -16.61 2.03
N ASN A 191 -13.74 -17.86 2.51
CA ASN A 191 -14.00 -19.04 1.67
C ASN A 191 -15.40 -19.04 1.07
N LYS A 192 -16.44 -18.55 1.78
CA LYS A 192 -17.79 -18.40 1.22
C LYS A 192 -17.79 -17.45 0.01
N LEU A 193 -17.04 -16.34 0.09
CA LEU A 193 -16.89 -15.38 -1.01
C LEU A 193 -16.11 -15.98 -2.19
N LEU A 194 -15.04 -16.73 -1.95
CA LEU A 194 -14.30 -17.44 -3.00
C LEU A 194 -15.18 -18.46 -3.72
N ARG A 195 -15.98 -19.26 -2.99
CA ARG A 195 -16.91 -20.21 -3.60
C ARG A 195 -18.02 -19.52 -4.41
N LYS A 196 -18.47 -18.33 -3.96
CA LYS A 196 -19.41 -17.52 -4.75
C LYS A 196 -18.78 -17.08 -6.07
N PHE A 197 -17.55 -16.56 -6.04
CA PHE A 197 -16.82 -16.16 -7.24
C PHE A 197 -16.60 -17.35 -8.19
N GLU A 198 -16.14 -18.50 -7.69
CA GLU A 198 -15.92 -19.71 -8.48
C GLU A 198 -17.19 -20.12 -9.27
N ARG A 199 -18.36 -20.00 -8.65
CA ARG A 199 -19.64 -20.33 -9.33
C ARG A 199 -20.03 -19.30 -10.39
N SER A 200 -19.64 -18.03 -10.23
CA SER A 200 -19.97 -16.96 -11.18
C SER A 200 -18.97 -16.83 -12.33
N ALA A 201 -17.80 -17.44 -12.20
CA ALA A 201 -16.74 -17.40 -13.22
C ALA A 201 -16.79 -18.59 -14.21
N LYS A 202 -17.75 -19.49 -14.04
CA LYS A 202 -18.07 -20.60 -14.96
C LYS A 202 -19.15 -20.18 -15.92
#